data_cde03669e75dda58896d6b41437e8fd9
#
_entry.id   cde03669e75dda58896d6b41437e8fd9
#
_cell.length_a   1.000
_cell.length_b   1.000
_cell.length_c   1.000
_cell.angle_alpha   90.00
_cell.angle_beta   90.00
_cell.angle_gamma   90.00
#
_symmetry.space_group_name_H-M   'P 1'
#
loop_
_entity.id
_entity.type
_entity.pdbx_description
1 polymer ?
#
loop_
_entity_poly.entity_id
_entity_poly.type
_entity_poly.pdbx_seq_one_letter_code
_entity_poly.pdbx_strand_id
1 'polypeptide(L)'
;MLFTKVRNLSGQRGILTGATSGVGQALARSLAQRGVRLVITGRREARLIDLASEYPEFLVPFSGDITDSLFQEELVRYSTAELGGIDLVITAAGAGAVGPFFESSVETMRSVFEIDYFSPIQLIQKTLPQLINGRKPAVVFIGSILGNHPLPLHSAYAAAKAALHGFAGAVRPELASLGVDVNVAILGPTQSEFWDNLISGERANWSQGRPLSAEITAAAIISGLERGVPVVIPGWRAKSYILLARIFPSLIDRFVYWKRRSFTEHESFTEHE
;
A
#
# COMPACT_ATOMS: atom_id res chain seq x y z
N MET A 1 -12.78 25.18 -1.55
CA MET A 1 -13.77 24.28 -2.15
C MET A 1 -13.08 23.47 -3.25
N LEU A 2 -12.35 22.41 -2.87
CA LEU A 2 -11.40 21.66 -3.72
C LEU A 2 -11.91 20.26 -4.10
N PHE A 3 -13.19 20.00 -3.90
CA PHE A 3 -13.76 18.67 -4.06
C PHE A 3 -14.98 18.79 -4.95
N THR A 4 -14.88 18.41 -6.20
CA THR A 4 -16.00 17.88 -6.99
C THR A 4 -15.70 17.88 -8.50
N LYS A 5 -14.78 17.03 -8.93
CA LYS A 5 -15.01 16.40 -10.23
C LYS A 5 -14.84 14.90 -10.01
N VAL A 6 -15.93 14.17 -10.00
CA VAL A 6 -15.90 12.72 -10.03
C VAL A 6 -14.96 12.28 -11.15
N ARG A 7 -13.91 11.55 -10.81
CA ARG A 7 -12.96 11.01 -11.77
C ARG A 7 -13.61 9.85 -12.49
N ASN A 8 -13.75 9.94 -13.79
CA ASN A 8 -14.06 8.78 -14.62
C ASN A 8 -12.76 8.01 -14.85
N LEU A 9 -12.72 6.75 -14.41
CA LEU A 9 -11.55 5.88 -14.56
C LEU A 9 -11.52 5.16 -15.91
N SER A 10 -12.64 5.04 -16.60
CA SER A 10 -12.71 4.34 -17.90
C SER A 10 -11.74 4.93 -18.92
N GLY A 11 -10.95 4.07 -19.54
CA GLY A 11 -9.91 4.44 -20.50
C GLY A 11 -8.69 5.11 -19.89
N GLN A 12 -8.55 5.18 -18.55
CA GLN A 12 -7.28 5.57 -17.92
C GLN A 12 -6.24 4.45 -18.05
N ARG A 13 -4.97 4.84 -17.96
CA ARG A 13 -3.81 3.98 -18.16
C ARG A 13 -2.89 4.12 -16.96
N GLY A 14 -2.33 3.03 -16.47
CA GLY A 14 -1.50 3.17 -15.29
C GLY A 14 -0.57 2.03 -14.97
N ILE A 15 0.18 2.21 -13.88
CA ILE A 15 1.06 1.22 -13.28
C ILE A 15 0.48 0.83 -11.92
N LEU A 16 0.42 -0.47 -11.65
CA LEU A 16 0.05 -1.00 -10.34
C LEU A 16 1.13 -1.96 -9.86
N THR A 17 1.81 -1.59 -8.76
CA THR A 17 2.81 -2.47 -8.12
C THR A 17 2.16 -3.39 -7.10
N GLY A 18 2.80 -4.54 -6.80
CA GLY A 18 2.29 -5.48 -5.81
C GLY A 18 1.01 -6.22 -6.23
N ALA A 19 0.79 -6.40 -7.54
CA ALA A 19 -0.43 -6.96 -8.08
C ALA A 19 -0.58 -8.49 -7.90
N THR A 20 0.42 -9.18 -7.35
CA THR A 20 0.43 -10.65 -7.27
C THR A 20 -0.37 -11.23 -6.11
N SER A 21 -0.91 -10.42 -5.21
CA SER A 21 -1.74 -10.87 -4.08
C SER A 21 -2.54 -9.75 -3.41
N GLY A 22 -3.46 -10.12 -2.54
CA GLY A 22 -4.15 -9.23 -1.61
C GLY A 22 -4.80 -8.02 -2.27
N VAL A 23 -4.57 -6.85 -1.69
CA VAL A 23 -5.20 -5.58 -2.14
C VAL A 23 -4.74 -5.19 -3.54
N GLY A 24 -3.47 -5.42 -3.91
CA GLY A 24 -2.96 -5.12 -5.25
C GLY A 24 -3.67 -5.94 -6.32
N GLN A 25 -3.86 -7.24 -6.07
CA GLN A 25 -4.58 -8.12 -7.00
C GLN A 25 -6.07 -7.73 -7.11
N ALA A 26 -6.72 -7.40 -5.99
CA ALA A 26 -8.11 -6.95 -5.98
C ALA A 26 -8.28 -5.59 -6.70
N LEU A 27 -7.32 -4.68 -6.55
CA LEU A 27 -7.28 -3.41 -7.29
C LEU A 27 -7.14 -3.65 -8.80
N ALA A 28 -6.24 -4.56 -9.23
CA ALA A 28 -6.08 -4.88 -10.64
C ALA A 28 -7.38 -5.34 -11.29
N ARG A 29 -8.05 -6.34 -10.67
CA ARG A 29 -9.36 -6.83 -11.15
C ARG A 29 -10.41 -5.73 -11.19
N SER A 30 -10.54 -4.99 -10.10
CA SER A 30 -11.59 -3.96 -9.98
C SER A 30 -11.38 -2.77 -10.92
N LEU A 31 -10.13 -2.42 -11.25
CA LEU A 31 -9.80 -1.36 -12.20
C LEU A 31 -9.97 -1.85 -13.64
N ALA A 32 -9.56 -3.08 -13.96
CA ALA A 32 -9.80 -3.68 -15.27
C ALA A 32 -11.31 -3.74 -15.60
N GLN A 33 -12.16 -4.15 -14.65
CA GLN A 33 -13.62 -4.13 -14.79
C GLN A 33 -14.20 -2.74 -15.06
N ARG A 34 -13.48 -1.67 -14.70
CA ARG A 34 -13.84 -0.28 -14.98
C ARG A 34 -13.26 0.27 -16.27
N GLY A 35 -12.60 -0.58 -17.05
CA GLY A 35 -11.98 -0.21 -18.31
C GLY A 35 -10.66 0.57 -18.15
N VAL A 36 -9.93 0.37 -17.05
CA VAL A 36 -8.58 0.91 -16.84
C VAL A 36 -7.56 -0.07 -17.41
N ARG A 37 -6.66 0.40 -18.27
CA ARG A 37 -5.52 -0.40 -18.75
C ARG A 37 -4.33 -0.24 -17.82
N LEU A 38 -3.78 -1.35 -17.32
CA LEU A 38 -2.69 -1.35 -16.34
C LEU A 38 -1.53 -2.23 -16.77
N VAL A 39 -0.32 -1.73 -16.65
CA VAL A 39 0.84 -2.58 -16.46
C VAL A 39 0.87 -2.97 -14.98
N ILE A 40 0.75 -4.27 -14.73
CA ILE A 40 0.75 -4.86 -13.38
C ILE A 40 2.10 -5.48 -13.09
N THR A 41 2.69 -5.16 -11.93
CA THR A 41 4.03 -5.64 -11.60
C THR A 41 4.15 -6.25 -10.21
N GLY A 42 5.14 -7.15 -10.09
CA GLY A 42 5.52 -7.87 -8.89
C GLY A 42 6.54 -8.96 -9.22
N ARG A 43 7.09 -9.62 -8.21
CA ARG A 43 8.17 -10.63 -8.39
C ARG A 43 7.68 -11.99 -8.91
N ARG A 44 6.40 -12.33 -8.71
CA ARG A 44 5.83 -13.66 -9.03
C ARG A 44 5.19 -13.64 -10.41
N GLU A 45 6.01 -13.89 -11.44
CA GLU A 45 5.63 -13.79 -12.84
C GLU A 45 4.40 -14.64 -13.20
N ALA A 46 4.38 -15.91 -12.80
CA ALA A 46 3.25 -16.80 -13.10
C ALA A 46 1.91 -16.21 -12.60
N ARG A 47 1.89 -15.62 -11.40
CA ARG A 47 0.68 -14.99 -10.86
C ARG A 47 0.26 -13.73 -11.61
N LEU A 48 1.20 -12.97 -12.16
CA LEU A 48 0.88 -11.82 -13.00
C LEU A 48 0.29 -12.27 -14.35
N ILE A 49 0.82 -13.32 -14.94
CA ILE A 49 0.32 -13.92 -16.18
C ILE A 49 -1.10 -14.46 -15.96
N ASP A 50 -1.32 -15.23 -14.90
CA ASP A 50 -2.65 -15.74 -14.54
C ASP A 50 -3.66 -14.61 -14.36
N LEU A 51 -3.30 -13.56 -13.61
CA LEU A 51 -4.16 -12.41 -13.40
C LEU A 51 -4.44 -11.64 -14.69
N ALA A 52 -3.43 -11.46 -15.55
CA ALA A 52 -3.60 -10.79 -16.84
C ALA A 52 -4.51 -11.59 -17.78
N SER A 53 -4.46 -12.93 -17.72
CA SER A 53 -5.33 -13.80 -18.53
C SER A 53 -6.82 -13.64 -18.22
N GLU A 54 -7.18 -13.17 -17.01
CA GLU A 54 -8.58 -12.86 -16.64
C GLU A 54 -9.10 -11.61 -17.37
N TYR A 55 -8.21 -10.66 -17.73
CA TYR A 55 -8.54 -9.37 -18.35
C TYR A 55 -7.51 -8.98 -19.42
N PRO A 56 -7.37 -9.76 -20.51
CA PRO A 56 -6.24 -9.61 -21.45
C PRO A 56 -6.21 -8.28 -22.21
N GLU A 57 -7.34 -7.60 -22.32
CA GLU A 57 -7.39 -6.26 -22.94
C GLU A 57 -6.95 -5.13 -21.99
N PHE A 58 -6.96 -5.38 -20.67
CA PHE A 58 -6.76 -4.34 -19.65
C PHE A 58 -5.50 -4.54 -18.81
N LEU A 59 -5.04 -5.77 -18.61
CA LEU A 59 -3.90 -6.06 -17.73
C LEU A 59 -2.73 -6.60 -18.54
N VAL A 60 -1.59 -5.92 -18.41
CA VAL A 60 -0.32 -6.30 -19.05
C VAL A 60 0.68 -6.66 -17.96
N PRO A 61 1.17 -7.90 -17.89
CA PRO A 61 2.11 -8.34 -16.87
C PRO A 61 3.53 -7.86 -17.18
N PHE A 62 4.24 -7.39 -16.16
CA PHE A 62 5.65 -7.03 -16.24
C PHE A 62 6.32 -7.37 -14.92
N SER A 63 7.02 -8.49 -14.84
CA SER A 63 7.60 -9.04 -13.61
C SER A 63 8.96 -8.42 -13.29
N GLY A 64 9.21 -8.16 -12.01
CA GLY A 64 10.51 -7.71 -11.51
C GLY A 64 10.48 -7.21 -10.08
N ASP A 65 11.64 -6.78 -9.61
CA ASP A 65 11.80 -6.24 -8.26
C ASP A 65 11.69 -4.71 -8.28
N ILE A 66 10.68 -4.19 -7.57
CA ILE A 66 10.42 -2.75 -7.50
C ILE A 66 11.49 -1.98 -6.73
N THR A 67 12.37 -2.66 -6.00
CA THR A 67 13.51 -2.03 -5.31
C THR A 67 14.70 -1.78 -6.24
N ASP A 68 14.73 -2.41 -7.41
CA ASP A 68 15.74 -2.17 -8.43
C ASP A 68 15.40 -0.91 -9.24
N SER A 69 16.29 0.08 -9.17
CA SER A 69 16.15 1.34 -9.89
C SER A 69 16.14 1.19 -11.41
N LEU A 70 16.92 0.24 -11.96
CA LEU A 70 16.95 -0.04 -13.41
C LEU A 70 15.65 -0.70 -13.85
N PHE A 71 15.14 -1.64 -13.06
CA PHE A 71 13.83 -2.23 -13.30
C PHE A 71 12.72 -1.16 -13.30
N GLN A 72 12.74 -0.20 -12.37
CA GLN A 72 11.75 0.88 -12.37
C GLN A 72 11.81 1.74 -13.65
N GLU A 73 13.01 2.04 -14.15
CA GLU A 73 13.18 2.79 -15.40
C GLU A 73 12.60 2.03 -16.59
N GLU A 74 12.89 0.72 -16.65
CA GLU A 74 12.35 -0.14 -17.69
C GLU A 74 10.83 -0.28 -17.58
N LEU A 75 10.28 -0.44 -16.37
CA LEU A 75 8.84 -0.47 -16.10
C LEU A 75 8.15 0.78 -16.62
N VAL A 76 8.69 1.96 -16.34
CA VAL A 76 8.11 3.24 -16.80
C VAL A 76 8.19 3.36 -18.32
N ARG A 77 9.33 3.03 -18.92
CA ARG A 77 9.54 3.04 -20.37
C ARG A 77 8.57 2.07 -21.09
N TYR A 78 8.52 0.83 -20.60
CA TYR A 78 7.63 -0.21 -21.12
C TYR A 78 6.16 0.20 -21.00
N SER A 79 5.73 0.64 -19.82
CA SER A 79 4.35 1.06 -19.57
C SER A 79 3.94 2.24 -20.47
N THR A 80 4.84 3.18 -20.69
CA THR A 80 4.57 4.34 -21.56
C THR A 80 4.38 3.91 -23.01
N ALA A 81 5.22 3.00 -23.51
CA ALA A 81 5.13 2.49 -24.88
C ALA A 81 3.87 1.64 -25.09
N GLU A 82 3.59 0.71 -24.16
CA GLU A 82 2.48 -0.24 -24.25
C GLU A 82 1.11 0.42 -24.10
N LEU A 83 1.01 1.39 -23.17
CA LEU A 83 -0.25 2.06 -22.86
C LEU A 83 -0.46 3.37 -23.63
N GLY A 84 0.59 3.93 -24.25
CA GLY A 84 0.58 5.22 -24.90
C GLY A 84 0.50 6.41 -23.90
N GLY A 85 0.94 6.21 -22.65
CA GLY A 85 1.01 7.22 -21.59
C GLY A 85 0.58 6.68 -20.22
N ILE A 86 0.74 7.48 -19.17
CA ILE A 86 0.45 7.08 -17.78
C ILE A 86 -0.43 8.15 -17.14
N ASP A 87 -1.62 7.75 -16.69
CA ASP A 87 -2.61 8.59 -16.00
C ASP A 87 -2.69 8.25 -14.50
N LEU A 88 -2.27 7.04 -14.10
CA LEU A 88 -2.44 6.54 -12.73
C LEU A 88 -1.24 5.71 -12.29
N VAL A 89 -0.73 5.95 -11.09
CA VAL A 89 0.26 5.09 -10.46
C VAL A 89 -0.22 4.67 -9.07
N ILE A 90 -0.31 3.37 -8.83
CA ILE A 90 -0.72 2.81 -7.54
C ILE A 90 0.44 1.98 -6.98
N THR A 91 0.99 2.41 -5.85
CA THR A 91 2.11 1.75 -5.20
C THR A 91 1.60 0.82 -4.10
N ALA A 92 1.21 -0.41 -4.49
CA ALA A 92 0.68 -1.40 -3.55
C ALA A 92 1.69 -2.50 -3.15
N ALA A 93 2.89 -2.50 -3.71
CA ALA A 93 3.97 -3.33 -3.20
C ALA A 93 4.33 -2.88 -1.79
N GLY A 94 4.59 -3.84 -0.92
CA GLY A 94 4.97 -3.58 0.46
C GLY A 94 5.41 -4.87 1.15
N ALA A 95 6.22 -4.73 2.20
CA ALA A 95 6.68 -5.83 3.02
C ALA A 95 6.80 -5.40 4.48
N GLY A 96 6.62 -6.34 5.40
CA GLY A 96 6.75 -6.10 6.82
C GLY A 96 7.92 -6.83 7.45
N ALA A 97 8.27 -6.40 8.65
CA ALA A 97 9.11 -7.15 9.57
C ALA A 97 8.46 -7.10 10.95
N VAL A 98 8.49 -8.22 11.64
CA VAL A 98 7.91 -8.38 12.98
C VAL A 98 8.97 -8.96 13.92
N GLY A 99 9.15 -8.33 15.06
CA GLY A 99 10.10 -8.82 16.06
C GLY A 99 10.47 -7.76 17.08
N PRO A 100 11.10 -8.15 18.20
CA PRO A 100 11.61 -7.23 19.20
C PRO A 100 12.63 -6.27 18.57
N PHE A 101 12.61 -5.03 19.01
CA PHE A 101 13.53 -4.01 18.49
C PHE A 101 15.00 -4.41 18.64
N PHE A 102 15.37 -4.99 19.77
CA PHE A 102 16.76 -5.36 20.09
C PHE A 102 17.25 -6.60 19.31
N GLU A 103 16.36 -7.34 18.62
CA GLU A 103 16.69 -8.48 17.74
C GLU A 103 16.65 -8.09 16.26
N SER A 104 16.07 -6.94 15.94
CA SER A 104 15.93 -6.48 14.55
C SER A 104 17.24 -5.90 14.03
N SER A 105 17.75 -6.43 12.92
CA SER A 105 18.95 -5.88 12.28
C SER A 105 18.66 -4.56 11.55
N VAL A 106 19.68 -3.73 11.40
CA VAL A 106 19.59 -2.49 10.62
C VAL A 106 19.34 -2.78 9.14
N GLU A 107 19.84 -3.90 8.62
CA GLU A 107 19.63 -4.37 7.26
C GLU A 107 18.15 -4.70 7.02
N THR A 108 17.49 -5.38 7.96
CA THR A 108 16.04 -5.63 7.92
C THR A 108 15.25 -4.30 7.89
N MET A 109 15.63 -3.35 8.74
CA MET A 109 14.99 -2.03 8.76
C MET A 109 15.15 -1.30 7.43
N ARG A 110 16.36 -1.31 6.85
CA ARG A 110 16.63 -0.72 5.53
C ARG A 110 15.81 -1.38 4.44
N SER A 111 15.71 -2.70 4.43
CA SER A 111 14.90 -3.45 3.45
C SER A 111 13.42 -3.08 3.52
N VAL A 112 12.87 -2.93 4.73
CA VAL A 112 11.49 -2.44 4.90
C VAL A 112 11.33 -1.03 4.36
N PHE A 113 12.24 -0.12 4.68
CA PHE A 113 12.21 1.26 4.17
C PHE A 113 12.38 1.31 2.66
N GLU A 114 13.21 0.45 2.08
CA GLU A 114 13.39 0.40 0.63
C GLU A 114 12.09 0.09 -0.07
N ILE A 115 11.37 -0.95 0.36
CA ILE A 115 10.12 -1.37 -0.28
C ILE A 115 8.97 -0.41 0.03
N ASP A 116 8.82 0.02 1.30
CA ASP A 116 7.62 0.71 1.77
C ASP A 116 7.70 2.24 1.69
N TYR A 117 8.90 2.80 1.46
CA TYR A 117 9.12 4.23 1.40
C TYR A 117 9.92 4.68 0.17
N PHE A 118 11.15 4.18 -0.03
CA PHE A 118 12.00 4.69 -1.13
C PHE A 118 11.51 4.26 -2.51
N SER A 119 11.21 2.98 -2.72
CA SER A 119 10.77 2.46 -4.02
C SER A 119 9.50 3.12 -4.53
N PRO A 120 8.42 3.31 -3.75
CA PRO A 120 7.25 4.05 -4.22
C PRO A 120 7.56 5.50 -4.58
N ILE A 121 8.43 6.18 -3.83
CA ILE A 121 8.81 7.57 -4.13
C ILE A 121 9.60 7.65 -5.42
N GLN A 122 10.62 6.81 -5.59
CA GLN A 122 11.45 6.76 -6.80
C GLN A 122 10.59 6.46 -8.04
N LEU A 123 9.67 5.51 -7.94
CA LEU A 123 8.75 5.20 -9.05
C LEU A 123 7.93 6.42 -9.43
N ILE A 124 7.40 7.18 -8.46
CA ILE A 124 6.64 8.40 -8.77
C ILE A 124 7.53 9.46 -9.41
N GLN A 125 8.77 9.66 -8.93
CA GLN A 125 9.71 10.60 -9.56
C GLN A 125 10.00 10.23 -11.02
N LYS A 126 10.20 8.93 -11.32
CA LYS A 126 10.46 8.44 -12.68
C LYS A 126 9.22 8.54 -13.59
N THR A 127 8.02 8.38 -13.04
CA THR A 127 6.75 8.48 -13.80
C THR A 127 6.21 9.90 -13.93
N LEU A 128 6.70 10.84 -13.14
CA LEU A 128 6.17 12.21 -13.08
C LEU A 128 6.10 12.92 -14.45
N PRO A 129 7.11 12.82 -15.34
CA PRO A 129 7.03 13.44 -16.67
C PRO A 129 5.87 12.91 -17.51
N GLN A 130 5.48 11.65 -17.33
CA GLN A 130 4.33 11.04 -18.02
C GLN A 130 3.02 11.43 -17.36
N LEU A 131 2.98 11.44 -16.02
CA LEU A 131 1.79 11.82 -15.25
C LEU A 131 1.34 13.25 -15.53
N ILE A 132 2.26 14.21 -15.61
CA ILE A 132 1.94 15.62 -15.90
C ILE A 132 1.19 15.76 -17.23
N ASN A 133 1.50 14.91 -18.22
CA ASN A 133 0.84 14.87 -19.52
C ASN A 133 -0.36 13.91 -19.56
N GLY A 134 -0.70 13.29 -18.44
CA GLY A 134 -1.78 12.32 -18.31
C GLY A 134 -3.17 12.96 -18.27
N ARG A 135 -4.19 12.13 -18.39
CA ARG A 135 -5.61 12.54 -18.30
C ARG A 135 -6.08 12.47 -16.85
N LYS A 136 -6.25 13.63 -16.20
CA LYS A 136 -6.58 13.71 -14.76
C LYS A 136 -5.67 12.80 -13.94
N PRO A 137 -4.37 13.04 -13.96
CA PRO A 137 -3.42 12.10 -13.36
C PRO A 137 -3.56 11.98 -11.86
N ALA A 138 -3.24 10.80 -11.34
CA ALA A 138 -3.25 10.55 -9.91
C ALA A 138 -2.18 9.55 -9.47
N VAL A 139 -1.74 9.72 -8.23
CA VAL A 139 -0.90 8.78 -7.48
C VAL A 139 -1.69 8.25 -6.30
N VAL A 140 -1.62 6.95 -6.04
CA VAL A 140 -2.21 6.30 -4.86
C VAL A 140 -1.12 5.57 -4.08
N PHE A 141 -0.80 6.07 -2.90
CA PHE A 141 0.08 5.38 -1.96
C PHE A 141 -0.72 4.45 -1.05
N ILE A 142 -0.24 3.23 -0.86
CA ILE A 142 -0.83 2.30 0.11
C ILE A 142 -0.10 2.44 1.44
N GLY A 143 -0.76 3.10 2.38
CA GLY A 143 -0.34 3.29 3.76
C GLY A 143 -0.94 2.26 4.71
N SER A 144 -0.74 2.45 6.01
CA SER A 144 -1.22 1.58 7.09
C SER A 144 -1.65 2.39 8.31
N ILE A 145 -2.63 1.88 9.07
CA ILE A 145 -2.96 2.44 10.38
C ILE A 145 -1.75 2.46 11.32
N LEU A 146 -0.79 1.53 11.13
CA LEU A 146 0.45 1.49 11.91
C LEU A 146 1.35 2.71 11.66
N GLY A 147 1.23 3.38 10.53
CA GLY A 147 1.89 4.66 10.27
C GLY A 147 1.24 5.83 11.03
N ASN A 148 0.02 5.66 11.57
CA ASN A 148 -0.64 6.67 12.41
C ASN A 148 -0.47 6.38 13.90
N HIS A 149 -0.58 5.13 14.29
CA HIS A 149 -0.36 4.68 15.67
C HIS A 149 0.35 3.32 15.63
N PRO A 150 1.63 3.28 15.99
CA PRO A 150 2.45 2.08 15.88
C PRO A 150 2.04 1.02 16.89
N LEU A 151 2.31 -0.24 16.58
CA LEU A 151 2.16 -1.36 17.50
C LEU A 151 3.54 -1.94 17.85
N PRO A 152 3.73 -2.48 19.06
CA PRO A 152 4.94 -3.21 19.42
C PRO A 152 5.28 -4.29 18.37
N LEU A 153 6.54 -4.63 18.25
CA LEU A 153 7.10 -5.60 17.31
C LEU A 153 7.06 -5.19 15.82
N HIS A 154 6.47 -4.04 15.47
CA HIS A 154 6.33 -3.55 14.09
C HIS A 154 7.10 -2.24 13.84
N SER A 155 8.18 -1.98 14.58
CA SER A 155 8.85 -0.67 14.61
C SER A 155 9.31 -0.19 13.23
N ALA A 156 10.02 -1.02 12.46
CA ALA A 156 10.51 -0.66 11.12
C ALA A 156 9.36 -0.38 10.14
N TYR A 157 8.36 -1.26 10.10
CA TYR A 157 7.20 -1.10 9.22
C TYR A 157 6.37 0.13 9.57
N ALA A 158 6.10 0.34 10.86
CA ALA A 158 5.35 1.50 11.33
C ALA A 158 6.06 2.81 10.99
N ALA A 159 7.39 2.85 11.19
CA ALA A 159 8.21 4.02 10.86
C ALA A 159 8.21 4.30 9.34
N ALA A 160 8.38 3.28 8.49
CA ALA A 160 8.33 3.45 7.04
C ALA A 160 6.96 3.95 6.55
N LYS A 161 5.86 3.40 7.09
CA LYS A 161 4.50 3.86 6.73
C LYS A 161 4.19 5.25 7.29
N ALA A 162 4.70 5.62 8.45
CA ALA A 162 4.60 7.00 8.97
C ALA A 162 5.36 8.00 8.07
N ALA A 163 6.57 7.64 7.66
CA ALA A 163 7.36 8.42 6.71
C ALA A 163 6.62 8.61 5.38
N LEU A 164 6.03 7.54 4.83
CA LEU A 164 5.23 7.60 3.60
C LEU A 164 4.02 8.53 3.74
N HIS A 165 3.31 8.51 4.88
CA HIS A 165 2.18 9.42 5.13
C HIS A 165 2.63 10.88 5.19
N GLY A 166 3.74 11.17 5.88
CA GLY A 166 4.33 12.49 5.96
C GLY A 166 4.74 13.01 4.59
N PHE A 167 5.46 12.17 3.81
CA PHE A 167 5.86 12.46 2.44
C PHE A 167 4.65 12.78 1.54
N ALA A 168 3.66 11.90 1.52
CA ALA A 168 2.47 12.09 0.69
C ALA A 168 1.68 13.36 1.08
N GLY A 169 1.67 13.73 2.37
CA GLY A 169 1.09 14.98 2.84
C GLY A 169 1.82 16.22 2.32
N ALA A 170 3.15 16.19 2.34
CA ALA A 170 4.00 17.29 1.87
C ALA A 170 3.96 17.44 0.35
N VAL A 171 4.08 16.33 -0.40
CA VAL A 171 4.15 16.35 -1.87
C VAL A 171 2.81 16.63 -2.54
N ARG A 172 1.69 16.42 -1.85
CA ARG A 172 0.34 16.64 -2.40
C ARG A 172 0.12 18.05 -2.95
N PRO A 173 0.39 19.14 -2.21
CA PRO A 173 0.22 20.49 -2.77
C PRO A 173 1.23 20.79 -3.90
N GLU A 174 2.42 20.20 -3.86
CA GLU A 174 3.43 20.35 -4.91
C GLU A 174 2.94 19.74 -6.23
N LEU A 175 2.49 18.48 -6.19
CA LEU A 175 1.99 17.77 -7.37
C LEU A 175 0.63 18.32 -7.86
N ALA A 176 -0.19 18.83 -6.95
CA ALA A 176 -1.44 19.51 -7.33
C ALA A 176 -1.20 20.73 -8.21
N SER A 177 -0.10 21.46 -8.02
CA SER A 177 0.30 22.57 -8.90
C SER A 177 0.65 22.13 -10.32
N LEU A 178 1.00 20.85 -10.48
CA LEU A 178 1.28 20.19 -11.76
C LEU A 178 0.05 19.43 -12.30
N GLY A 179 -1.11 19.54 -11.65
CA GLY A 179 -2.35 18.87 -12.03
C GLY A 179 -2.43 17.39 -11.65
N VAL A 180 -1.51 16.89 -10.81
CA VAL A 180 -1.45 15.49 -10.36
C VAL A 180 -2.06 15.36 -8.96
N ASP A 181 -3.12 14.56 -8.83
CA ASP A 181 -3.73 14.26 -7.53
C ASP A 181 -2.89 13.24 -6.73
N VAL A 182 -2.76 13.45 -5.41
CA VAL A 182 -2.09 12.51 -4.50
C VAL A 182 -3.06 11.98 -3.46
N ASN A 183 -3.29 10.68 -3.47
CA ASN A 183 -4.15 9.97 -2.56
C ASN A 183 -3.34 9.02 -1.67
N VAL A 184 -3.74 8.85 -0.42
CA VAL A 184 -3.20 7.83 0.49
C VAL A 184 -4.33 6.93 0.97
N ALA A 185 -4.19 5.64 0.78
CA ALA A 185 -5.09 4.64 1.36
C ALA A 185 -4.47 4.08 2.64
N ILE A 186 -5.01 4.44 3.79
CA ILE A 186 -4.53 4.00 5.11
C ILE A 186 -5.27 2.73 5.51
N LEU A 187 -4.63 1.58 5.33
CA LEU A 187 -5.25 0.28 5.52
C LEU A 187 -5.20 -0.17 6.98
N GLY A 188 -6.32 -0.70 7.46
CA GLY A 188 -6.38 -1.55 8.64
C GLY A 188 -6.02 -3.01 8.30
N PRO A 189 -6.24 -3.96 9.23
CA PRO A 189 -6.08 -5.37 8.94
C PRO A 189 -6.90 -5.78 7.72
N THR A 190 -6.23 -6.34 6.72
CA THR A 190 -6.83 -6.76 5.45
C THR A 190 -6.39 -8.17 5.12
N GLN A 191 -7.30 -8.97 4.55
CA GLN A 191 -6.99 -10.33 4.08
C GLN A 191 -5.99 -10.25 2.94
N SER A 192 -4.80 -10.77 3.16
CA SER A 192 -3.73 -10.80 2.18
C SER A 192 -2.64 -11.77 2.63
N GLU A 193 -1.77 -12.16 1.72
CA GLU A 193 -0.54 -12.92 1.98
C GLU A 193 0.59 -12.05 2.58
N PHE A 194 0.30 -10.86 3.07
CA PHE A 194 1.30 -9.93 3.63
C PHE A 194 2.09 -10.58 4.77
N TRP A 195 1.40 -11.35 5.63
CA TRP A 195 1.98 -12.02 6.77
C TRP A 195 2.81 -13.26 6.39
N ASP A 196 2.55 -13.83 5.22
CA ASP A 196 3.29 -14.98 4.69
C ASP A 196 4.59 -14.54 3.97
N ASN A 197 4.72 -13.23 3.70
CA ASN A 197 5.83 -12.64 2.95
C ASN A 197 6.59 -11.57 3.78
N LEU A 198 6.71 -11.78 5.09
CA LEU A 198 7.51 -10.91 5.94
C LEU A 198 9.01 -11.03 5.59
N ILE A 199 9.74 -9.92 5.70
CA ILE A 199 11.21 -9.92 5.57
C ILE A 199 11.84 -10.68 6.75
N SER A 200 11.25 -10.53 7.95
CA SER A 200 11.66 -11.27 9.15
C SER A 200 10.52 -11.41 10.14
N GLY A 201 10.60 -12.42 10.98
CA GLY A 201 9.67 -12.71 12.06
C GLY A 201 8.36 -13.32 11.60
N GLU A 202 7.43 -13.46 12.53
CA GLU A 202 6.12 -14.05 12.32
C GLU A 202 5.01 -13.12 12.81
N ARG A 203 3.79 -13.36 12.33
CA ARG A 203 2.63 -12.58 12.75
C ARG A 203 2.36 -12.79 14.25
N ALA A 204 2.41 -11.70 15.00
CA ALA A 204 2.11 -11.75 16.43
C ALA A 204 0.63 -12.14 16.68
N ASN A 205 0.39 -13.19 17.46
CA ASN A 205 -0.96 -13.72 17.74
C ASN A 205 -1.91 -12.68 18.34
N TRP A 206 -1.40 -11.81 19.22
CA TRP A 206 -2.18 -10.75 19.86
C TRP A 206 -2.58 -9.60 18.92
N SER A 207 -1.92 -9.44 17.77
CA SER A 207 -2.20 -8.39 16.79
C SER A 207 -3.31 -8.76 15.80
N GLN A 208 -3.94 -9.93 15.94
CA GLN A 208 -4.97 -10.42 15.04
C GLN A 208 -6.30 -9.67 15.24
N GLY A 209 -6.57 -8.70 14.35
CA GLY A 209 -7.89 -8.07 14.22
C GLY A 209 -8.77 -8.86 13.24
N ARG A 210 -10.09 -8.51 13.16
CA ARG A 210 -10.95 -9.00 12.07
C ARG A 210 -10.58 -8.28 10.77
N PRO A 211 -9.93 -8.93 9.80
CA PRO A 211 -9.50 -8.29 8.58
C PRO A 211 -10.69 -7.98 7.66
N LEU A 212 -10.61 -6.89 6.92
CA LEU A 212 -11.47 -6.66 5.76
C LEU A 212 -11.02 -7.55 4.61
N SER A 213 -11.95 -7.91 3.70
CA SER A 213 -11.53 -8.55 2.47
C SER A 213 -10.74 -7.58 1.56
N ALA A 214 -9.90 -8.14 0.70
CA ALA A 214 -9.13 -7.37 -0.26
C ALA A 214 -10.04 -6.61 -1.23
N GLU A 215 -11.16 -7.21 -1.62
CA GLU A 215 -12.15 -6.63 -2.55
C GLU A 215 -12.86 -5.42 -1.94
N ILE A 216 -13.32 -5.52 -0.68
CA ILE A 216 -13.95 -4.39 0.04
C ILE A 216 -12.94 -3.25 0.19
N THR A 217 -11.69 -3.59 0.49
CA THR A 217 -10.61 -2.61 0.63
C THR A 217 -10.33 -1.92 -0.71
N ALA A 218 -10.18 -2.69 -1.79
CA ALA A 218 -9.97 -2.16 -3.14
C ALA A 218 -11.14 -1.27 -3.60
N ALA A 219 -12.39 -1.71 -3.38
CA ALA A 219 -13.57 -0.91 -3.71
C ALA A 219 -13.59 0.44 -2.97
N ALA A 220 -13.21 0.46 -1.70
CA ALA A 220 -13.12 1.70 -0.93
C ALA A 220 -12.02 2.64 -1.45
N ILE A 221 -10.85 2.10 -1.83
CA ILE A 221 -9.74 2.86 -2.43
C ILE A 221 -10.18 3.49 -3.74
N ILE A 222 -10.76 2.70 -4.64
CA ILE A 222 -11.24 3.15 -5.94
C ILE A 222 -12.33 4.23 -5.79
N SER A 223 -13.30 4.00 -4.91
CA SER A 223 -14.34 5.00 -4.63
C SER A 223 -13.75 6.31 -4.08
N GLY A 224 -12.70 6.23 -3.26
CA GLY A 224 -11.97 7.41 -2.79
C GLY A 224 -11.25 8.14 -3.92
N LEU A 225 -10.59 7.40 -4.80
CA LEU A 225 -9.91 7.93 -5.98
C LEU A 225 -10.91 8.61 -6.94
N GLU A 226 -12.04 7.97 -7.24
CA GLU A 226 -13.11 8.53 -8.08
C GLU A 226 -13.65 9.86 -7.53
N ARG A 227 -13.78 9.97 -6.21
CA ARG A 227 -14.26 11.19 -5.53
C ARG A 227 -13.18 12.22 -5.24
N GLY A 228 -11.92 11.95 -5.61
CA GLY A 228 -10.79 12.84 -5.31
C GLY A 228 -10.50 13.00 -3.81
N VAL A 229 -10.78 11.98 -2.99
CA VAL A 229 -10.56 12.03 -1.55
C VAL A 229 -9.07 11.84 -1.25
N PRO A 230 -8.38 12.81 -0.65
CA PRO A 230 -6.92 12.73 -0.47
C PRO A 230 -6.46 11.64 0.50
N VAL A 231 -7.30 11.26 1.47
CA VAL A 231 -6.99 10.19 2.42
C VAL A 231 -8.19 9.26 2.54
N VAL A 232 -8.00 8.00 2.18
CA VAL A 232 -9.02 6.95 2.26
C VAL A 232 -8.66 5.99 3.38
N ILE A 233 -9.58 5.76 4.31
CA ILE A 233 -9.43 4.78 5.39
C ILE A 233 -10.56 3.76 5.21
N PRO A 234 -10.29 2.55 4.65
CA PRO A 234 -11.28 1.52 4.49
C PRO A 234 -11.78 0.97 5.84
N GLY A 235 -13.10 0.89 5.98
CA GLY A 235 -13.75 0.31 7.16
C GLY A 235 -13.84 1.25 8.36
N TRP A 236 -14.95 1.14 9.10
CA TRP A 236 -15.21 1.99 10.26
C TRP A 236 -14.28 1.71 11.43
N ARG A 237 -13.82 0.46 11.62
CA ARG A 237 -12.91 0.07 12.71
C ARG A 237 -11.55 0.75 12.60
N ALA A 238 -10.97 0.82 11.39
CA ALA A 238 -9.73 1.52 11.15
C ALA A 238 -9.88 3.02 11.42
N LYS A 239 -11.00 3.62 10.98
CA LYS A 239 -11.31 5.03 11.25
C LYS A 239 -11.42 5.30 12.74
N SER A 240 -12.19 4.47 13.47
CA SER A 240 -12.36 4.61 14.91
C SER A 240 -11.04 4.44 15.67
N TYR A 241 -10.22 3.45 15.29
CA TYR A 241 -8.91 3.23 15.89
C TYR A 241 -8.01 4.46 15.75
N ILE A 242 -7.87 5.00 14.54
CA ILE A 242 -7.04 6.18 14.29
C ILE A 242 -7.56 7.39 15.10
N LEU A 243 -8.88 7.60 15.11
CA LEU A 243 -9.49 8.70 15.87
C LEU A 243 -9.24 8.57 17.37
N LEU A 244 -9.48 7.40 17.95
CA LEU A 244 -9.26 7.13 19.36
C LEU A 244 -7.78 7.25 19.74
N ALA A 245 -6.89 6.70 18.91
CA ALA A 245 -5.45 6.79 19.13
C ALA A 245 -4.94 8.25 19.07
N ARG A 246 -5.57 9.10 18.27
CA ARG A 246 -5.24 10.53 18.20
C ARG A 246 -5.73 11.32 19.41
N ILE A 247 -6.91 10.98 19.95
CA ILE A 247 -7.52 11.72 21.08
C ILE A 247 -7.00 11.19 22.42
N PHE A 248 -6.81 9.86 22.53
CA PHE A 248 -6.44 9.17 23.77
C PHE A 248 -5.22 8.24 23.56
N PRO A 249 -4.04 8.77 23.14
CA PRO A 249 -2.90 7.93 22.81
C PRO A 249 -2.47 7.05 23.99
N SER A 250 -2.32 7.62 25.18
CA SER A 250 -1.89 6.87 26.37
C SER A 250 -2.86 5.76 26.79
N LEU A 251 -4.16 5.91 26.52
CA LEU A 251 -5.14 4.86 26.80
C LEU A 251 -4.98 3.69 25.84
N ILE A 252 -4.77 3.98 24.56
CA ILE A 252 -4.51 2.95 23.54
C ILE A 252 -3.20 2.24 23.83
N ASP A 253 -2.12 2.97 24.19
CA ASP A 253 -0.83 2.38 24.56
C ASP A 253 -0.96 1.41 25.76
N ARG A 254 -1.70 1.83 26.81
CA ARG A 254 -1.97 0.95 27.97
C ARG A 254 -2.75 -0.30 27.59
N PHE A 255 -3.75 -0.17 26.73
CA PHE A 255 -4.54 -1.29 26.22
C PHE A 255 -3.68 -2.27 25.40
N VAL A 256 -2.85 -1.75 24.50
CA VAL A 256 -1.92 -2.54 23.68
C VAL A 256 -0.90 -3.25 24.56
N TYR A 257 -0.32 -2.56 25.54
CA TYR A 257 0.63 -3.13 26.50
C TYR A 257 -0.02 -4.27 27.32
N TRP A 258 -1.22 -4.04 27.86
CA TRP A 258 -1.96 -5.06 28.61
C TRP A 258 -2.26 -6.28 27.75
N LYS A 259 -2.76 -6.05 26.55
CA LYS A 259 -3.06 -7.13 25.61
C LYS A 259 -1.82 -7.96 25.27
N ARG A 260 -0.68 -7.31 25.00
CA ARG A 260 0.57 -8.03 24.73
C ARG A 260 0.99 -8.90 25.90
N ARG A 261 0.95 -8.37 27.13
CA ARG A 261 1.35 -9.09 28.35
C ARG A 261 0.52 -10.35 28.57
N SER A 262 -0.79 -10.27 28.36
CA SER A 262 -1.69 -11.42 28.52
C SER A 262 -1.37 -12.59 27.57
N PHE A 263 -0.77 -12.32 26.40
CA PHE A 263 -0.37 -13.37 25.45
C PHE A 263 1.01 -13.96 25.79
N THR A 264 1.98 -13.16 26.24
CA THR A 264 3.30 -13.67 26.64
C THR A 264 3.25 -14.52 27.90
N GLU A 265 2.34 -14.26 28.84
CA GLU A 265 2.13 -15.10 30.01
C GLU A 265 1.51 -16.45 29.66
N HIS A 266 0.72 -16.57 28.59
CA HIS A 266 0.16 -17.84 28.12
C HIS A 266 1.19 -18.71 27.37
N GLU A 267 2.08 -18.12 26.58
CA GLU A 267 3.12 -18.88 25.87
C GLU A 267 4.15 -19.48 26.81
N SER A 268 4.47 -18.82 27.92
CA SER A 268 5.39 -19.38 28.95
C SER A 268 4.82 -20.53 29.79
N PHE A 269 3.51 -20.74 29.80
CA PHE A 269 2.87 -21.87 30.47
C PHE A 269 2.78 -23.14 29.61
N THR A 270 2.86 -23.02 28.28
CA THR A 270 2.76 -24.16 27.34
C THR A 270 4.10 -24.76 26.98
N GLU A 271 5.24 -24.15 27.33
CA GLU A 271 6.58 -24.71 27.13
C GLU A 271 7.08 -25.60 28.32
N HIS A 272 6.27 -25.80 29.36
CA HIS A 272 6.62 -26.60 30.56
C HIS A 272 5.68 -27.79 30.78
N GLU A 273 4.91 -28.23 29.79
CA GLU A 273 4.24 -29.53 29.74
C GLU A 273 4.86 -30.36 28.59
#